data_5812c42cd6e6de26e83ce95fb8d12026
#
_entry.id   5812c42cd6e6de26e83ce95fb8d12026
#
_cell.length_a   1.000
_cell.length_b   1.000
_cell.length_c   1.000
_cell.angle_alpha   90.00
_cell.angle_beta   90.00
_cell.angle_gamma   90.00
#
_symmetry.space_group_name_H-M   'P 1'
#
loop_
_entity.id
_entity.type
_entity.pdbx_description
1 polymer ?
#
loop_
_entity_poly.entity_id
_entity_poly.type
_entity_poly.pdbx_seq_one_letter_code
_entity_poly.pdbx_strand_id
1 'polypeptide(L)'
;ELVPTNDEMRRLCPDVPDMDDLFQTPDHAISRTCDTMNIITPSGKSLSYKFEGLILNRVAHDEALVDLAKEAGAEYLVKSFVKVVDQNSVTLRNGKTITAKVIIGAGGHKDPVRRKYWKEKSVNIPVKFELKEGDYGDAVELHFGSMAPGGYAWMFPKAQGANIGVGIQKSFAKGKSLNKYSRDFIDKYDGDTTFKGAGSLPMSGTIKRFVKGNHLLVGDAAGMVLPSNGAGITIAMVGGRIAGQVVAQHIINNQPLENYEKVWATQMGKVMKNSKRSFKIGSLMFRMPDRLLD
;
A
#
# COMPACT_ATOMS: atom_id res chain seq x y z
N GLU A 1 -4.85 -1.75 -9.22
CA GLU A 1 -4.16 -0.79 -8.37
C GLU A 1 -3.15 0.04 -9.16
N LEU A 2 -2.84 1.26 -8.69
CA LEU A 2 -1.97 2.22 -9.36
C LEU A 2 -0.61 2.25 -8.65
N VAL A 3 0.45 2.18 -9.43
CA VAL A 3 1.83 2.45 -8.98
C VAL A 3 2.51 3.47 -9.89
N PRO A 4 3.43 4.29 -9.39
CA PRO A 4 4.29 5.13 -10.23
C PRO A 4 5.21 4.28 -11.09
N THR A 5 5.64 4.78 -12.26
CA THR A 5 6.77 4.21 -13.00
C THR A 5 8.08 4.36 -12.21
N ASN A 6 9.13 3.63 -12.60
CA ASN A 6 10.45 3.79 -11.95
C ASN A 6 10.99 5.21 -12.09
N ASP A 7 10.76 5.89 -13.22
CA ASP A 7 11.14 7.28 -13.43
C ASP A 7 10.41 8.22 -12.46
N GLU A 8 9.10 8.04 -12.29
CA GLU A 8 8.32 8.80 -11.33
C GLU A 8 8.77 8.50 -9.90
N MET A 9 9.11 7.24 -9.58
CA MET A 9 9.64 6.87 -8.28
C MET A 9 11.01 7.48 -7.99
N ARG A 10 11.92 7.59 -8.98
CA ARG A 10 13.20 8.30 -8.81
C ARG A 10 12.97 9.77 -8.43
N ARG A 11 11.96 10.41 -9.05
CA ARG A 11 11.59 11.80 -8.73
C ARG A 11 10.99 11.94 -7.33
N LEU A 12 10.14 11.01 -6.93
CA LEU A 12 9.46 11.02 -5.63
C LEU A 12 10.36 10.59 -4.48
N CYS A 13 11.29 9.67 -4.73
CA CYS A 13 12.17 9.04 -3.73
C CYS A 13 13.64 9.11 -4.17
N PRO A 14 14.22 10.33 -4.33
CA PRO A 14 15.56 10.51 -4.89
C PRO A 14 16.69 9.93 -4.03
N ASP A 15 16.44 9.68 -2.75
CA ASP A 15 17.42 9.12 -1.82
C ASP A 15 17.44 7.58 -1.85
N VAL A 16 16.57 6.93 -2.64
CA VAL A 16 16.55 5.46 -2.82
C VAL A 16 17.49 5.11 -3.97
N PRO A 17 18.61 4.38 -3.71
CA PRO A 17 19.54 3.99 -4.77
C PRO A 17 18.95 2.88 -5.65
N ASP A 18 19.51 2.75 -6.85
CA ASP A 18 19.30 1.62 -7.76
C ASP A 18 17.80 1.28 -7.94
N MET A 19 17.00 2.32 -8.23
CA MET A 19 15.54 2.18 -8.36
C MET A 19 15.17 1.22 -9.48
N ASP A 20 15.99 1.12 -10.53
CA ASP A 20 15.78 0.21 -11.65
C ASP A 20 15.90 -1.26 -11.26
N ASP A 21 16.75 -1.54 -10.27
CA ASP A 21 16.96 -2.89 -9.74
C ASP A 21 15.89 -3.28 -8.71
N LEU A 22 14.96 -2.37 -8.39
CA LEU A 22 13.94 -2.65 -7.37
C LEU A 22 12.99 -3.75 -7.82
N PHE A 23 12.39 -3.60 -8.97
CA PHE A 23 11.59 -4.59 -9.67
C PHE A 23 11.03 -3.98 -10.96
N GLN A 24 11.24 -4.65 -12.06
CA GLN A 24 10.59 -4.30 -13.32
C GLN A 24 9.25 -5.03 -13.40
N THR A 25 8.15 -4.29 -13.37
CA THR A 25 6.82 -4.90 -13.54
C THR A 25 6.73 -5.52 -14.93
N PRO A 26 6.52 -6.84 -15.06
CA PRO A 26 6.46 -7.47 -16.38
C PRO A 26 5.20 -7.03 -17.14
N ASP A 27 5.29 -6.97 -18.46
CA ASP A 27 4.22 -6.43 -19.33
C ASP A 27 2.85 -7.10 -19.09
N HIS A 28 2.82 -8.41 -18.87
CA HIS A 28 1.57 -9.14 -18.58
C HIS A 28 0.92 -8.77 -17.25
N ALA A 29 1.67 -8.13 -16.35
CA ALA A 29 1.16 -7.61 -15.09
C ALA A 29 0.71 -6.14 -15.18
N ILE A 30 0.97 -5.47 -16.30
CA ILE A 30 0.50 -4.11 -16.56
C ILE A 30 -0.85 -4.19 -17.28
N SER A 31 -1.89 -3.74 -16.62
CA SER A 31 -3.22 -3.67 -17.24
C SER A 31 -3.35 -2.44 -18.13
N ARG A 32 -2.76 -1.31 -17.73
CA ARG A 32 -2.77 -0.06 -18.49
C ARG A 32 -1.64 0.85 -18.01
N THR A 33 -1.08 1.66 -18.88
CA THR A 33 -0.28 2.83 -18.53
C THR A 33 -1.17 4.07 -18.45
N CYS A 34 -0.85 5.01 -17.59
CA CYS A 34 -1.54 6.28 -17.50
C CYS A 34 -0.53 7.43 -17.35
N ASP A 35 -0.82 8.54 -17.99
CA ASP A 35 -0.01 9.77 -17.97
C ASP A 35 -0.75 10.96 -17.34
N THR A 36 -2.02 10.78 -17.02
CA THR A 36 -2.91 11.83 -16.52
C THR A 36 -3.64 11.37 -15.25
N MET A 37 -3.62 12.23 -14.25
CA MET A 37 -4.42 12.09 -13.04
C MET A 37 -5.35 13.29 -12.89
N ASN A 38 -6.65 13.03 -12.80
CA ASN A 38 -7.68 14.01 -12.56
C ASN A 38 -8.08 14.05 -11.08
N ILE A 39 -8.00 15.21 -10.48
CA ILE A 39 -8.58 15.48 -9.17
C ILE A 39 -9.94 16.10 -9.39
N ILE A 40 -10.99 15.41 -8.93
CA ILE A 40 -12.37 15.82 -9.10
C ILE A 40 -12.88 16.41 -7.80
N THR A 41 -13.30 17.67 -7.86
CA THR A 41 -13.89 18.41 -6.73
C THR A 41 -15.35 17.98 -6.48
N PRO A 42 -15.96 18.34 -5.33
CA PRO A 42 -17.37 18.03 -5.06
C PRO A 42 -18.37 18.54 -6.11
N SER A 43 -18.10 19.67 -6.75
CA SER A 43 -18.94 20.22 -7.83
C SER A 43 -18.74 19.53 -9.19
N GLY A 44 -17.76 18.61 -9.29
CA GLY A 44 -17.41 17.93 -10.54
C GLY A 44 -16.36 18.67 -11.38
N LYS A 45 -15.76 19.76 -10.91
CA LYS A 45 -14.61 20.35 -11.61
C LYS A 45 -13.44 19.39 -11.60
N SER A 46 -12.77 19.26 -12.75
CA SER A 46 -11.57 18.45 -12.91
C SER A 46 -10.32 19.31 -12.97
N LEU A 47 -9.32 18.94 -12.17
CA LEU A 47 -7.97 19.48 -12.22
C LEU A 47 -7.04 18.37 -12.69
N SER A 48 -6.49 18.51 -13.89
CA SER A 48 -5.64 17.49 -14.51
C SER A 48 -4.17 17.73 -14.21
N TYR A 49 -3.48 16.66 -13.84
CA TYR A 49 -2.04 16.65 -13.56
C TYR A 49 -1.36 15.59 -14.39
N LYS A 50 -0.16 15.90 -14.89
CA LYS A 50 0.70 14.90 -15.51
C LYS A 50 1.20 13.93 -14.42
N PHE A 51 1.02 12.64 -14.64
CA PHE A 51 1.45 11.59 -13.74
C PHE A 51 1.76 10.31 -14.53
N GLU A 52 2.99 9.81 -14.41
CA GLU A 52 3.38 8.58 -15.08
C GLU A 52 3.21 7.38 -14.16
N GLY A 53 2.24 6.52 -14.47
CA GLY A 53 1.88 5.40 -13.65
C GLY A 53 1.45 4.15 -14.43
N LEU A 54 1.45 3.04 -13.70
CA LEU A 54 1.02 1.73 -14.17
C LEU A 54 -0.20 1.27 -13.38
N ILE A 55 -1.24 0.88 -14.07
CA ILE A 55 -2.38 0.19 -13.48
C ILE A 55 -2.10 -1.31 -13.52
N LEU A 56 -1.99 -1.93 -12.36
CA LEU A 56 -1.55 -3.31 -12.24
C LEU A 56 -2.70 -4.33 -12.34
N ASN A 57 -2.39 -5.47 -12.94
CA ASN A 57 -3.01 -6.74 -12.62
C ASN A 57 -2.28 -7.30 -11.39
N ARG A 58 -2.89 -7.16 -10.20
CA ARG A 58 -2.25 -7.50 -8.93
C ARG A 58 -1.91 -8.98 -8.79
N VAL A 59 -2.74 -9.86 -9.34
CA VAL A 59 -2.44 -11.31 -9.29
C VAL A 59 -1.15 -11.58 -10.03
N ALA A 60 -1.06 -11.17 -11.29
CA ALA A 60 0.13 -11.39 -12.11
C ALA A 60 1.39 -10.68 -11.54
N HIS A 61 1.23 -9.46 -11.01
CA HIS A 61 2.34 -8.72 -10.40
C HIS A 61 2.87 -9.42 -9.13
N ASP A 62 1.97 -9.84 -8.24
CA ASP A 62 2.37 -10.48 -6.99
C ASP A 62 2.94 -11.89 -7.25
N GLU A 63 2.42 -12.64 -8.23
CA GLU A 63 2.97 -13.92 -8.68
C GLU A 63 4.38 -13.77 -9.26
N ALA A 64 4.62 -12.76 -10.08
CA ALA A 64 5.96 -12.49 -10.62
C ALA A 64 7.00 -12.24 -9.53
N LEU A 65 6.64 -11.51 -8.46
CA LEU A 65 7.53 -11.33 -7.30
C LEU A 65 7.81 -12.66 -6.56
N VAL A 66 6.80 -13.50 -6.44
CA VAL A 66 6.96 -14.84 -5.83
C VAL A 66 7.87 -15.73 -6.68
N ASP A 67 7.73 -15.66 -8.00
CA ASP A 67 8.55 -16.49 -8.91
C ASP A 67 10.01 -16.06 -8.87
N LEU A 68 10.30 -14.76 -8.86
CA LEU A 68 11.65 -14.25 -8.63
C LEU A 68 12.25 -14.74 -7.30
N ALA A 69 11.44 -14.76 -6.23
CA ALA A 69 11.91 -15.26 -4.94
C ALA A 69 12.22 -16.77 -4.99
N LYS A 70 11.40 -17.57 -5.68
CA LYS A 70 11.64 -19.01 -5.88
C LYS A 70 12.88 -19.27 -6.73
N GLU A 71 13.07 -18.53 -7.82
CA GLU A 71 14.26 -18.60 -8.67
C GLU A 71 15.55 -18.28 -7.86
N ALA A 72 15.44 -17.37 -6.89
CA ALA A 72 16.51 -17.10 -5.93
C ALA A 72 16.65 -18.16 -4.81
N GLY A 73 15.87 -19.25 -4.85
CA GLY A 73 15.95 -20.37 -3.90
C GLY A 73 15.04 -20.23 -2.67
N ALA A 74 14.10 -19.29 -2.64
CA ALA A 74 13.16 -19.21 -1.53
C ALA A 74 12.08 -20.29 -1.59
N GLU A 75 11.78 -20.93 -0.44
CA GLU A 75 10.66 -21.84 -0.30
C GLU A 75 9.36 -21.04 -0.07
N TYR A 76 8.36 -21.26 -0.91
CA TYR A 76 7.06 -20.59 -0.82
C TYR A 76 5.95 -21.57 -0.40
N LEU A 77 5.40 -21.37 0.80
CA LEU A 77 4.39 -22.22 1.39
C LEU A 77 3.00 -21.57 1.30
N VAL A 78 2.18 -21.99 0.35
CA VAL A 78 0.77 -21.55 0.23
C VAL A 78 -0.11 -22.16 1.33
N LYS A 79 -1.22 -21.48 1.63
CA LYS A 79 -2.22 -21.91 2.64
C LYS A 79 -1.63 -22.19 4.04
N SER A 80 -0.50 -21.53 4.35
CA SER A 80 0.30 -21.76 5.56
C SER A 80 0.17 -20.59 6.53
N PHE A 81 -0.98 -20.51 7.22
CA PHE A 81 -1.26 -19.46 8.19
C PHE A 81 -0.45 -19.62 9.48
N VAL A 82 0.30 -18.59 9.86
CA VAL A 82 1.00 -18.51 11.14
C VAL A 82 -0.01 -18.31 12.27
N LYS A 83 -0.04 -19.24 13.22
CA LYS A 83 -0.90 -19.23 14.42
C LYS A 83 -0.18 -18.65 15.63
N VAL A 84 1.07 -19.05 15.84
CA VAL A 84 1.91 -18.62 16.96
C VAL A 84 3.23 -18.10 16.41
N VAL A 85 3.75 -17.06 17.03
CA VAL A 85 5.09 -16.55 16.78
C VAL A 85 5.86 -16.63 18.09
N ASP A 86 7.03 -17.21 18.09
CA ASP A 86 7.96 -17.25 19.22
C ASP A 86 9.30 -16.60 18.86
N GLN A 87 10.24 -16.60 19.80
CA GLN A 87 11.51 -15.88 19.63
C GLN A 87 12.24 -16.31 18.34
N ASN A 88 12.34 -17.61 18.08
CA ASN A 88 13.09 -18.16 16.94
C ASN A 88 12.24 -19.09 16.08
N SER A 89 10.91 -19.04 16.21
CA SER A 89 10.04 -19.95 15.47
C SER A 89 8.67 -19.36 15.20
N VAL A 90 8.01 -19.94 14.20
CA VAL A 90 6.58 -19.74 13.95
C VAL A 90 5.89 -21.11 13.89
N THR A 91 4.71 -21.21 14.49
CA THR A 91 3.87 -22.40 14.39
C THR A 91 2.68 -22.12 13.48
N LEU A 92 2.53 -22.92 12.45
CA LEU A 92 1.43 -22.83 11.49
C LEU A 92 0.12 -23.37 12.10
N ARG A 93 -1.01 -23.05 11.48
CA ARG A 93 -2.32 -23.55 11.93
C ARG A 93 -2.44 -25.07 11.88
N ASN A 94 -1.72 -25.74 10.99
CA ASN A 94 -1.66 -27.21 10.88
C ASN A 94 -0.73 -27.88 11.92
N GLY A 95 -0.12 -27.11 12.83
CA GLY A 95 0.79 -27.59 13.87
C GLY A 95 2.28 -27.67 13.48
N LYS A 96 2.63 -27.50 12.19
CA LYS A 96 4.04 -27.47 11.77
C LYS A 96 4.74 -26.26 12.38
N THR A 97 5.90 -26.48 12.99
CA THR A 97 6.77 -25.41 13.50
C THR A 97 7.97 -25.23 12.57
N ILE A 98 8.27 -23.97 12.26
CA ILE A 98 9.40 -23.55 11.44
C ILE A 98 10.30 -22.68 12.31
N THR A 99 11.59 -23.02 12.40
CA THR A 99 12.60 -22.25 13.12
C THR A 99 13.36 -21.36 12.14
N ALA A 100 13.76 -20.17 12.62
CA ALA A 100 14.52 -19.21 11.82
C ALA A 100 15.46 -18.36 12.68
N LYS A 101 16.57 -17.92 12.10
CA LYS A 101 17.47 -16.94 12.73
C LYS A 101 16.81 -15.55 12.84
N VAL A 102 16.05 -15.17 11.85
CA VAL A 102 15.31 -13.90 11.75
C VAL A 102 13.90 -14.17 11.25
N ILE A 103 12.92 -13.48 11.82
CA ILE A 103 11.51 -13.57 11.42
C ILE A 103 11.05 -12.20 10.93
N ILE A 104 10.55 -12.13 9.70
CA ILE A 104 10.06 -10.90 9.08
C ILE A 104 8.53 -10.95 9.01
N GLY A 105 7.87 -10.01 9.69
CA GLY A 105 6.42 -9.82 9.60
C GLY A 105 6.07 -8.95 8.39
N ALA A 106 5.50 -9.57 7.36
CA ALA A 106 5.05 -8.92 6.12
C ALA A 106 3.56 -9.14 5.84
N GLY A 107 2.80 -9.63 6.82
CA GLY A 107 1.39 -10.02 6.71
C GLY A 107 0.39 -8.87 6.81
N GLY A 108 0.80 -7.62 6.52
CA GLY A 108 -0.05 -6.45 6.53
C GLY A 108 -0.40 -5.95 7.95
N HIS A 109 -1.43 -5.13 8.08
CA HIS A 109 -1.79 -4.48 9.35
C HIS A 109 -2.25 -5.46 10.46
N LYS A 110 -2.59 -6.71 10.11
CA LYS A 110 -2.97 -7.79 11.04
C LYS A 110 -1.86 -8.81 11.23
N ASP A 111 -0.64 -8.50 10.82
CA ASP A 111 0.51 -9.38 10.92
C ASP A 111 0.67 -9.99 12.33
N PRO A 112 0.90 -11.32 12.44
CA PRO A 112 1.02 -11.99 13.73
C PRO A 112 2.28 -11.58 14.51
N VAL A 113 3.40 -11.30 13.83
CA VAL A 113 4.64 -10.80 14.46
C VAL A 113 4.39 -9.42 15.06
N ARG A 114 3.77 -8.53 14.27
CA ARG A 114 3.38 -7.20 14.74
C ARG A 114 2.48 -7.28 15.97
N ARG A 115 1.44 -8.10 15.94
CA ARG A 115 0.49 -8.21 17.05
C ARG A 115 1.13 -8.73 18.34
N LYS A 116 2.13 -9.61 18.23
CA LYS A 116 2.82 -10.16 19.38
C LYS A 116 3.75 -9.15 20.03
N TYR A 117 4.59 -8.48 19.23
CA TYR A 117 5.71 -7.71 19.76
C TYR A 117 5.52 -6.19 19.73
N TRP A 118 4.59 -5.67 18.91
CA TRP A 118 4.35 -4.23 18.81
C TRP A 118 2.95 -3.87 19.30
N LYS A 119 2.89 -2.88 20.21
CA LYS A 119 1.62 -2.38 20.80
C LYS A 119 1.13 -1.09 20.15
N GLU A 120 1.89 -0.54 19.21
CA GLU A 120 1.55 0.70 18.54
C GLU A 120 0.29 0.55 17.68
N LYS A 121 -0.68 1.43 17.93
CA LYS A 121 -1.92 1.49 17.14
C LYS A 121 -1.69 2.24 15.85
N SER A 122 -2.31 1.80 14.76
CA SER A 122 -2.39 2.52 13.49
C SER A 122 -3.78 3.09 13.29
N VAL A 123 -3.86 4.26 12.66
CA VAL A 123 -5.13 4.73 12.09
C VAL A 123 -5.30 3.98 10.77
N ASN A 124 -6.31 3.12 10.72
CA ASN A 124 -6.60 2.33 9.53
C ASN A 124 -7.81 2.93 8.81
N ILE A 125 -7.65 3.21 7.53
CA ILE A 125 -8.73 3.66 6.66
C ILE A 125 -9.33 2.44 5.96
N PRO A 126 -10.58 2.07 6.25
CA PRO A 126 -11.25 1.01 5.55
C PRO A 126 -11.57 1.46 4.12
N VAL A 127 -11.41 0.54 3.18
CA VAL A 127 -11.67 0.72 1.75
C VAL A 127 -12.58 -0.36 1.21
N LYS A 128 -13.39 -0.01 0.21
CA LYS A 128 -14.15 -0.96 -0.62
C LYS A 128 -14.01 -0.58 -2.08
N PHE A 129 -13.96 -1.59 -2.94
CA PHE A 129 -13.86 -1.38 -4.38
C PHE A 129 -14.53 -2.51 -5.14
N GLU A 130 -14.86 -2.21 -6.39
CA GLU A 130 -15.34 -3.18 -7.36
C GLU A 130 -14.51 -3.07 -8.65
N LEU A 131 -14.31 -4.19 -9.31
CA LEU A 131 -13.85 -4.21 -10.69
C LEU A 131 -15.08 -4.24 -11.58
N LYS A 132 -15.21 -3.26 -12.45
CA LYS A 132 -16.29 -3.16 -13.42
C LYS A 132 -15.76 -3.28 -14.83
N GLU A 133 -16.50 -3.97 -15.69
CA GLU A 133 -16.25 -4.02 -17.13
C GLU A 133 -16.76 -2.75 -17.80
N GLY A 134 -16.10 -2.32 -18.88
CA GLY A 134 -16.48 -1.15 -19.64
C GLY A 134 -15.29 -0.33 -20.12
N ASP A 135 -15.56 0.75 -20.82
CA ASP A 135 -14.57 1.76 -21.20
C ASP A 135 -14.72 2.98 -20.27
N TYR A 136 -13.66 3.31 -19.57
CA TYR A 136 -13.61 4.41 -18.59
C TYR A 136 -12.54 5.44 -18.93
N GLY A 137 -12.08 5.47 -20.20
CA GLY A 137 -11.02 6.36 -20.65
C GLY A 137 -9.63 5.98 -20.12
N ASP A 138 -8.70 6.94 -20.14
CA ASP A 138 -7.28 6.68 -19.86
C ASP A 138 -6.77 7.39 -18.59
N ALA A 139 -7.50 8.38 -18.09
CA ALA A 139 -7.08 9.14 -16.91
C ALA A 139 -7.48 8.44 -15.60
N VAL A 140 -6.58 8.46 -14.65
CA VAL A 140 -6.89 8.13 -13.24
C VAL A 140 -7.75 9.24 -12.63
N GLU A 141 -8.79 8.91 -11.90
CA GLU A 141 -9.62 9.86 -11.18
C GLU A 141 -9.54 9.68 -9.67
N LEU A 142 -9.35 10.79 -8.97
CA LEU A 142 -9.44 10.90 -7.52
C LEU A 142 -10.51 11.91 -7.15
N HIS A 143 -11.56 11.46 -6.49
CA HIS A 143 -12.71 12.27 -6.09
C HIS A 143 -12.66 12.59 -4.61
N PHE A 144 -12.75 13.87 -4.26
CA PHE A 144 -12.70 14.37 -2.89
C PHE A 144 -14.04 14.92 -2.44
N GLY A 145 -14.18 15.18 -1.13
CA GLY A 145 -15.34 15.80 -0.53
C GLY A 145 -16.24 14.84 0.24
N SER A 146 -17.51 15.20 0.39
CA SER A 146 -18.47 14.47 1.23
C SER A 146 -18.79 13.05 0.75
N MET A 147 -18.44 12.71 -0.49
CA MET A 147 -18.60 11.35 -1.03
C MET A 147 -17.58 10.35 -0.43
N ALA A 148 -16.45 10.84 0.09
CA ALA A 148 -15.39 10.02 0.68
C ALA A 148 -14.78 10.72 1.91
N PRO A 149 -15.54 10.89 3.01
CA PRO A 149 -15.13 11.75 4.13
C PRO A 149 -13.85 11.27 4.81
N GLY A 150 -12.86 12.14 4.87
CA GLY A 150 -11.54 11.84 5.44
C GLY A 150 -10.64 10.96 4.59
N GLY A 151 -11.02 10.75 3.32
CA GLY A 151 -10.28 9.98 2.33
C GLY A 151 -10.57 10.48 0.92
N TYR A 152 -10.66 9.55 -0.02
CA TYR A 152 -11.05 9.82 -1.40
C TYR A 152 -11.76 8.60 -2.01
N ALA A 153 -12.53 8.85 -3.07
CA ALA A 153 -13.01 7.82 -3.98
C ALA A 153 -12.16 7.84 -5.25
N TRP A 154 -12.09 6.73 -5.95
CA TRP A 154 -11.23 6.60 -7.12
C TRP A 154 -11.89 5.81 -8.24
N MET A 155 -11.48 6.12 -9.46
CA MET A 155 -11.64 5.30 -10.64
C MET A 155 -10.27 5.15 -11.31
N PHE A 156 -9.78 3.91 -11.39
CA PHE A 156 -8.51 3.55 -12.02
C PHE A 156 -8.81 2.72 -13.26
N PRO A 157 -8.65 3.27 -14.47
CA PRO A 157 -8.99 2.58 -15.71
C PRO A 157 -8.05 1.39 -15.92
N LYS A 158 -8.61 0.28 -16.40
CA LYS A 158 -7.90 -0.95 -16.75
C LYS A 158 -8.07 -1.21 -18.26
N ALA A 159 -7.35 -2.20 -18.78
CA ALA A 159 -7.47 -2.59 -20.20
C ALA A 159 -8.93 -2.94 -20.60
N GLN A 160 -9.67 -3.60 -19.70
CA GLN A 160 -11.04 -4.03 -19.91
C GLN A 160 -11.92 -3.67 -18.72
N GLY A 161 -12.00 -2.37 -18.39
CA GLY A 161 -12.82 -1.92 -17.28
C GLY A 161 -12.12 -0.93 -16.36
N ALA A 162 -12.52 -0.91 -15.08
CA ALA A 162 -11.89 -0.07 -14.06
C ALA A 162 -11.96 -0.71 -12.66
N ASN A 163 -11.00 -0.27 -11.82
CA ASN A 163 -11.10 -0.45 -10.37
C ASN A 163 -11.71 0.82 -9.78
N ILE A 164 -12.91 0.71 -9.23
CA ILE A 164 -13.68 1.82 -8.70
C ILE A 164 -13.91 1.59 -7.22
N GLY A 165 -13.55 2.57 -6.37
CA GLY A 165 -13.64 2.35 -4.94
C GLY A 165 -13.69 3.62 -4.11
N VAL A 166 -13.84 3.41 -2.80
CA VAL A 166 -13.94 4.47 -1.79
C VAL A 166 -13.18 4.08 -0.53
N GLY A 167 -12.38 5.02 -0.03
CA GLY A 167 -11.76 4.96 1.28
C GLY A 167 -12.29 6.07 2.17
N ILE A 168 -12.71 5.75 3.40
CA ILE A 168 -13.23 6.75 4.33
C ILE A 168 -12.55 6.63 5.71
N GLN A 169 -12.40 7.74 6.37
CA GLN A 169 -12.01 7.76 7.77
C GLN A 169 -13.27 7.82 8.66
N LYS A 170 -13.48 6.79 9.50
CA LYS A 170 -14.70 6.64 10.31
C LYS A 170 -15.06 7.88 11.13
N SER A 171 -14.06 8.61 11.65
CA SER A 171 -14.28 9.85 12.41
C SER A 171 -14.95 10.98 11.63
N PHE A 172 -14.94 10.93 10.30
CA PHE A 172 -15.58 11.91 9.41
C PHE A 172 -16.88 11.40 8.77
N ALA A 173 -17.22 10.12 8.96
CA ALA A 173 -18.31 9.46 8.24
C ALA A 173 -19.73 9.85 8.67
N LYS A 174 -19.91 10.72 9.68
CA LYS A 174 -21.21 11.23 10.15
C LYS A 174 -22.28 10.13 10.33
N GLY A 175 -21.87 8.98 10.90
CA GLY A 175 -22.78 7.85 11.16
C GLY A 175 -23.12 6.95 9.95
N LYS A 176 -22.73 7.30 8.73
CA LYS A 176 -22.95 6.45 7.56
C LYS A 176 -21.86 5.37 7.46
N SER A 177 -22.23 4.20 6.95
CA SER A 177 -21.31 3.08 6.77
C SER A 177 -20.48 3.21 5.49
N LEU A 178 -19.29 2.57 5.46
CA LEU A 178 -18.50 2.45 4.22
C LEU A 178 -19.31 1.82 3.08
N ASN A 179 -20.19 0.85 3.37
CA ASN A 179 -21.05 0.21 2.37
C ASN A 179 -21.99 1.22 1.69
N LYS A 180 -22.48 2.22 2.43
CA LYS A 180 -23.32 3.25 1.83
C LYS A 180 -22.50 4.17 0.91
N TYR A 181 -21.37 4.67 1.39
CA TYR A 181 -20.50 5.51 0.56
C TYR A 181 -20.00 4.78 -0.69
N SER A 182 -19.67 3.49 -0.56
CA SER A 182 -19.23 2.65 -1.68
C SER A 182 -20.33 2.53 -2.74
N ARG A 183 -21.57 2.20 -2.35
CA ARG A 183 -22.71 2.15 -3.29
C ARG A 183 -22.98 3.50 -3.92
N ASP A 184 -23.13 4.55 -3.12
CA ASP A 184 -23.45 5.91 -3.58
C ASP A 184 -22.42 6.43 -4.62
N PHE A 185 -21.19 5.90 -4.63
CA PHE A 185 -20.16 6.25 -5.60
C PHE A 185 -20.05 5.27 -6.77
N ILE A 186 -19.93 3.97 -6.49
CA ILE A 186 -19.67 2.94 -7.51
C ILE A 186 -20.87 2.78 -8.46
N ASP A 187 -22.10 2.93 -7.95
CA ASP A 187 -23.32 2.82 -8.76
C ASP A 187 -23.51 3.96 -9.77
N LYS A 188 -22.65 4.98 -9.75
CA LYS A 188 -22.60 6.02 -10.80
C LYS A 188 -21.91 5.57 -12.09
N TYR A 189 -21.18 4.48 -12.02
CA TYR A 189 -20.44 3.93 -13.15
C TYR A 189 -21.19 2.71 -13.68
N ASP A 190 -21.50 2.72 -14.97
CA ASP A 190 -22.13 1.59 -15.66
C ASP A 190 -21.16 0.39 -15.78
N GLY A 191 -21.67 -0.75 -16.21
CA GLY A 191 -20.91 -1.97 -16.44
C GLY A 191 -21.08 -3.03 -15.35
N ASP A 192 -20.86 -4.28 -15.74
CA ASP A 192 -20.99 -5.43 -14.86
C ASP A 192 -19.83 -5.53 -13.85
N THR A 193 -20.15 -5.89 -12.62
CA THR A 193 -19.16 -6.10 -11.59
C THR A 193 -18.60 -7.51 -11.66
N THR A 194 -17.30 -7.63 -11.95
CA THR A 194 -16.58 -8.93 -12.01
C THR A 194 -15.92 -9.31 -10.70
N PHE A 195 -15.61 -8.34 -9.84
CA PHE A 195 -14.99 -8.59 -8.54
C PHE A 195 -15.37 -7.52 -7.51
N LYS A 196 -15.54 -7.93 -6.25
CA LYS A 196 -15.72 -7.03 -5.10
C LYS A 196 -14.64 -7.26 -4.05
N GLY A 197 -13.98 -6.19 -3.64
CA GLY A 197 -12.93 -6.24 -2.66
C GLY A 197 -13.12 -5.25 -1.51
N ALA A 198 -12.49 -5.57 -0.39
CA ALA A 198 -12.41 -4.67 0.76
C ALA A 198 -11.07 -4.83 1.45
N GLY A 199 -10.59 -3.75 2.04
CA GLY A 199 -9.32 -3.72 2.74
C GLY A 199 -9.25 -2.66 3.80
N SER A 200 -8.05 -2.47 4.31
CA SER A 200 -7.76 -1.42 5.29
C SER A 200 -6.31 -0.98 5.14
N LEU A 201 -6.10 0.31 5.00
CA LEU A 201 -4.79 0.93 4.79
C LEU A 201 -4.29 1.57 6.09
N PRO A 202 -3.05 1.27 6.56
CA PRO A 202 -2.48 1.90 7.74
C PRO A 202 -1.94 3.31 7.41
N MET A 203 -2.76 4.33 7.59
CA MET A 203 -2.47 5.72 7.19
C MET A 203 -1.76 6.56 8.27
N SER A 204 -1.23 5.93 9.32
CA SER A 204 -0.47 6.64 10.37
C SER A 204 0.98 6.97 9.97
N GLY A 205 1.44 6.41 8.86
CA GLY A 205 2.85 6.31 8.53
C GLY A 205 3.55 5.23 9.35
N THR A 206 4.86 5.13 9.17
CA THR A 206 5.68 4.09 9.81
C THR A 206 5.64 4.15 11.34
N ILE A 207 5.68 2.98 11.97
CA ILE A 207 5.88 2.84 13.41
C ILE A 207 7.30 3.31 13.79
N LYS A 208 7.53 3.53 15.09
CA LYS A 208 8.82 4.11 15.56
C LYS A 208 10.01 3.15 15.44
N ARG A 209 9.78 1.87 15.66
CA ARG A 209 10.81 0.84 15.65
C ARG A 209 10.33 -0.33 14.81
N PHE A 210 11.11 -0.74 13.82
CA PHE A 210 10.80 -1.88 12.94
C PHE A 210 11.45 -3.18 13.39
N VAL A 211 12.45 -3.08 14.27
CA VAL A 211 13.26 -4.20 14.78
C VAL A 211 13.03 -4.39 16.26
N LYS A 212 12.82 -5.64 16.70
CA LYS A 212 12.80 -6.07 18.10
C LYS A 212 13.43 -7.46 18.21
N GLY A 213 14.65 -7.50 18.76
CA GLY A 213 15.45 -8.72 18.79
C GLY A 213 15.67 -9.24 17.36
N ASN A 214 15.32 -10.47 17.10
CA ASN A 214 15.43 -11.08 15.76
C ASN A 214 14.15 -10.97 14.91
N HIS A 215 13.25 -10.04 15.25
CA HIS A 215 12.01 -9.80 14.51
C HIS A 215 12.05 -8.45 13.79
N LEU A 216 11.65 -8.44 12.50
CA LEU A 216 11.49 -7.23 11.69
C LEU A 216 10.07 -7.11 11.17
N LEU A 217 9.66 -5.87 10.85
CA LEU A 217 8.42 -5.60 10.15
C LEU A 217 8.69 -4.87 8.84
N VAL A 218 7.92 -5.22 7.79
CA VAL A 218 7.98 -4.59 6.47
C VAL A 218 6.56 -4.29 5.94
N GLY A 219 6.46 -3.42 4.95
CA GLY A 219 5.20 -3.08 4.31
C GLY A 219 4.16 -2.53 5.29
N ASP A 220 2.89 -2.86 5.10
CA ASP A 220 1.79 -2.41 5.97
C ASP A 220 1.96 -2.85 7.42
N ALA A 221 2.67 -3.96 7.68
CA ALA A 221 2.98 -4.39 9.04
C ALA A 221 3.87 -3.37 9.76
N ALA A 222 4.73 -2.64 9.06
CA ALA A 222 5.53 -1.54 9.57
C ALA A 222 4.87 -0.16 9.38
N GLY A 223 3.70 -0.09 8.71
CA GLY A 223 3.06 1.16 8.33
C GLY A 223 3.75 1.88 7.16
N MET A 224 4.38 1.12 6.25
CA MET A 224 5.09 1.61 5.06
C MET A 224 4.10 1.94 3.93
N VAL A 225 3.22 2.85 4.23
CA VAL A 225 2.23 3.43 3.31
C VAL A 225 2.35 4.94 3.40
N LEU A 226 2.28 5.63 2.27
CA LEU A 226 2.28 7.10 2.27
C LEU A 226 0.97 7.63 2.86
N PRO A 227 0.98 8.32 4.02
CA PRO A 227 -0.24 8.83 4.63
C PRO A 227 -1.04 9.79 3.75
N SER A 228 -0.38 10.49 2.83
CA SER A 228 -1.01 11.51 1.97
C SER A 228 -1.99 10.93 0.95
N ASN A 229 -1.72 9.71 0.43
CA ASN A 229 -2.48 9.15 -0.69
C ASN A 229 -2.70 7.63 -0.61
N GLY A 230 -2.16 6.93 0.40
CA GLY A 230 -2.32 5.49 0.56
C GLY A 230 -1.43 4.62 -0.34
N ALA A 231 -0.48 5.20 -1.08
CA ALA A 231 0.47 4.42 -1.89
C ALA A 231 1.35 3.56 -0.97
N GLY A 232 1.32 2.25 -1.17
CA GLY A 232 1.99 1.27 -0.30
C GLY A 232 2.84 0.25 -1.06
N ILE A 233 2.50 -0.12 -2.30
CA ILE A 233 3.15 -1.22 -3.03
C ILE A 233 4.64 -0.95 -3.21
N THR A 234 5.01 0.13 -3.90
CA THR A 234 6.40 0.49 -4.16
C THR A 234 7.17 0.82 -2.87
N ILE A 235 6.50 1.42 -1.88
CA ILE A 235 7.10 1.69 -0.57
C ILE A 235 7.42 0.39 0.18
N ALA A 236 6.52 -0.60 0.12
CA ALA A 236 6.75 -1.92 0.69
C ALA A 236 7.88 -2.68 -0.03
N MET A 237 8.01 -2.52 -1.35
CA MET A 237 9.11 -3.12 -2.13
C MET A 237 10.46 -2.54 -1.71
N VAL A 238 10.57 -1.21 -1.55
CA VAL A 238 11.79 -0.58 -0.99
C VAL A 238 12.10 -1.13 0.41
N GLY A 239 11.10 -1.19 1.29
CA GLY A 239 11.26 -1.75 2.64
C GLY A 239 11.69 -3.21 2.64
N GLY A 240 11.12 -4.03 1.76
CA GLY A 240 11.47 -5.45 1.58
C GLY A 240 12.91 -5.64 1.11
N ARG A 241 13.35 -4.84 0.12
CA ARG A 241 14.74 -4.85 -0.36
C ARG A 241 15.74 -4.51 0.75
N ILE A 242 15.51 -3.41 1.46
CA ILE A 242 16.37 -3.00 2.57
C ILE A 242 16.42 -4.09 3.65
N ALA A 243 15.25 -4.66 4.02
CA ALA A 243 15.17 -5.73 5.00
C ALA A 243 15.98 -6.96 4.56
N GLY A 244 15.83 -7.40 3.31
CA GLY A 244 16.57 -8.52 2.74
C GLY A 244 18.09 -8.30 2.79
N GLN A 245 18.56 -7.12 2.36
CA GLN A 245 19.99 -6.76 2.40
C GLN A 245 20.55 -6.75 3.84
N VAL A 246 19.84 -6.14 4.77
CA VAL A 246 20.29 -6.06 6.17
C VAL A 246 20.26 -7.43 6.84
N VAL A 247 19.25 -8.24 6.60
CA VAL A 247 19.17 -9.60 7.15
C VAL A 247 20.26 -10.49 6.59
N ALA A 248 20.58 -10.39 5.29
CA ALA A 248 21.72 -11.09 4.71
C ALA A 248 23.04 -10.70 5.38
N GLN A 249 23.30 -9.41 5.58
CA GLN A 249 24.49 -8.92 6.29
C GLN A 249 24.52 -9.35 7.76
N HIS A 250 23.36 -9.42 8.41
CA HIS A 250 23.26 -9.95 9.77
C HIS A 250 23.64 -11.43 9.84
N ILE A 251 23.14 -12.25 8.93
CA ILE A 251 23.36 -13.70 8.93
C ILE A 251 24.80 -14.05 8.54
N ILE A 252 25.39 -13.33 7.58
CA ILE A 252 26.72 -13.60 7.02
C ILE A 252 27.83 -12.95 7.88
N ASN A 253 27.64 -11.68 8.23
CA ASN A 253 28.67 -10.82 8.80
C ASN A 253 28.37 -10.34 10.23
N ASN A 254 27.32 -10.89 10.86
CA ASN A 254 26.87 -10.53 12.21
C ASN A 254 26.60 -9.01 12.40
N GLN A 255 26.18 -8.31 11.33
CA GLN A 255 25.84 -6.90 11.41
C GLN A 255 24.53 -6.69 12.20
N PRO A 256 24.38 -5.57 12.95
CA PRO A 256 23.16 -5.30 13.70
C PRO A 256 21.91 -5.19 12.82
N LEU A 257 20.82 -5.86 13.20
CA LEU A 257 19.53 -5.75 12.49
C LEU A 257 18.95 -4.34 12.54
N GLU A 258 19.30 -3.53 13.55
CA GLU A 258 18.91 -2.12 13.67
C GLU A 258 19.45 -1.24 12.54
N ASN A 259 20.40 -1.71 11.74
CA ASN A 259 20.82 -1.05 10.52
C ASN A 259 19.66 -0.90 9.52
N TYR A 260 18.65 -1.77 9.57
CA TYR A 260 17.43 -1.63 8.80
C TYR A 260 16.74 -0.27 9.04
N GLU A 261 16.57 0.12 10.30
CA GLU A 261 15.96 1.41 10.66
C GLU A 261 16.79 2.61 10.17
N LYS A 262 18.13 2.49 10.23
CA LYS A 262 19.04 3.55 9.76
C LYS A 262 18.98 3.72 8.25
N VAL A 263 19.08 2.63 7.50
CA VAL A 263 19.01 2.66 6.02
C VAL A 263 17.65 3.16 5.57
N TRP A 264 16.57 2.66 6.19
CA TRP A 264 15.21 3.17 5.92
C TRP A 264 15.11 4.68 6.17
N ALA A 265 15.60 5.18 7.30
CA ALA A 265 15.55 6.60 7.63
C ALA A 265 16.32 7.45 6.61
N THR A 266 17.45 6.97 6.11
CA THR A 266 18.23 7.64 5.05
C THR A 266 17.47 7.68 3.73
N GLN A 267 16.94 6.55 3.27
CA GLN A 267 16.33 6.44 1.94
C GLN A 267 14.89 6.99 1.91
N MET A 268 14.09 6.73 2.94
CA MET A 268 12.64 7.00 2.94
C MET A 268 12.18 8.00 4.00
N GLY A 269 13.04 8.35 4.95
CA GLY A 269 12.65 9.20 6.09
C GLY A 269 12.08 10.55 5.69
N LYS A 270 12.70 11.23 4.71
CA LYS A 270 12.24 12.53 4.17
C LYS A 270 10.88 12.41 3.48
N VAL A 271 10.71 11.40 2.63
CA VAL A 271 9.47 11.14 1.89
C VAL A 271 8.32 10.85 2.86
N MET A 272 8.52 9.95 3.81
CA MET A 272 7.52 9.60 4.83
C MET A 272 7.15 10.79 5.72
N LYS A 273 8.12 11.61 6.11
CA LYS A 273 7.89 12.83 6.91
C LYS A 273 7.05 13.85 6.12
N ASN A 274 7.39 14.08 4.85
CA ASN A 274 6.66 15.00 3.97
C ASN A 274 5.23 14.50 3.73
N SER A 275 5.05 13.23 3.40
CA SER A 275 3.72 12.62 3.22
C SER A 275 2.86 12.76 4.49
N LYS A 276 3.44 12.52 5.67
CA LYS A 276 2.74 12.69 6.95
C LYS A 276 2.36 14.15 7.21
N ARG A 277 3.20 15.10 6.82
CA ARG A 277 2.91 16.54 6.92
C ARG A 277 1.77 16.92 5.97
N SER A 278 1.82 16.47 4.72
CA SER A 278 0.77 16.71 3.72
C SER A 278 -0.57 16.13 4.17
N PHE A 279 -0.59 14.92 4.74
CA PHE A 279 -1.81 14.32 5.31
C PHE A 279 -2.40 15.18 6.44
N LYS A 280 -1.55 15.71 7.35
CA LYS A 280 -2.02 16.58 8.43
C LYS A 280 -2.66 17.87 7.90
N ILE A 281 -2.06 18.47 6.87
CA ILE A 281 -2.60 19.68 6.22
C ILE A 281 -3.91 19.32 5.51
N GLY A 282 -3.92 18.25 4.70
CA GLY A 282 -5.11 17.78 3.99
C GLY A 282 -6.25 17.38 4.94
N SER A 283 -5.93 16.90 6.16
CA SER A 283 -6.95 16.56 7.16
C SER A 283 -7.76 17.76 7.64
N LEU A 284 -7.25 19.00 7.49
CA LEU A 284 -8.01 20.22 7.73
C LEU A 284 -9.08 20.40 6.64
N MET A 285 -8.73 20.11 5.38
CA MET A 285 -9.66 20.20 4.24
C MET A 285 -10.84 19.21 4.41
N PHE A 286 -10.64 18.04 4.99
CA PHE A 286 -11.71 17.09 5.24
C PHE A 286 -12.81 17.56 6.21
N ARG A 287 -12.57 18.67 6.91
CA ARG A 287 -13.54 19.33 7.80
C ARG A 287 -14.30 20.45 7.11
N MET A 288 -13.83 20.86 5.93
CA MET A 288 -14.47 21.94 5.17
C MET A 288 -15.74 21.42 4.49
N PRO A 289 -16.78 22.26 4.37
CA PRO A 289 -17.94 21.92 3.53
C PRO A 289 -17.54 21.89 2.06
N ASP A 290 -18.23 21.05 1.27
CA ASP A 290 -17.92 20.83 -0.16
C ASP A 290 -17.75 22.14 -0.95
N ARG A 291 -18.59 23.15 -0.69
CA ARG A 291 -18.52 24.49 -1.33
C ARG A 291 -17.18 25.23 -1.18
N LEU A 292 -16.34 24.82 -0.24
CA LEU A 292 -15.01 25.39 -0.02
C LEU A 292 -13.87 24.51 -0.58
N LEU A 293 -14.21 23.35 -1.15
CA LEU A 293 -13.28 22.45 -1.81
C LEU A 293 -13.28 22.60 -3.34
N ASP A 294 -14.18 23.44 -3.85
CA ASP A 294 -14.31 23.79 -5.25
C ASP A 294 -13.43 25.01 -5.60
#